data_b2b79c7d76819e63de2f4e3630b67b16
#
_entry.id   b2b79c7d76819e63de2f4e3630b67b16
#
_cell.length_a   1.000
_cell.length_b   1.000
_cell.length_c   1.000
_cell.angle_alpha   90.00
_cell.angle_beta   90.00
_cell.angle_gamma   90.00
#
_symmetry.space_group_name_H-M   'P 1'
#
loop_
_entity.id
_entity.type
_entity.pdbx_description
1 polymer ?
#
loop_
_entity_poly.entity_id
_entity_poly.type
_entity_poly.pdbx_seq_one_letter_code
_entity_poly.pdbx_strand_id
1 'polypeptide(L)'
;MRLKSKDIKISTGGPLIVILNRLDAEELDLQPLDRLKIKHGRKSVVTAIDISESNNGIKKGQIGLFKEVIKELGIKKQTTLGVLSTTIPHSIEIIRKKLDEKELTKKEIEIIIKDLIDGELTEIELTYFVSACYKKDLSFKETAYLIEAITKHGDKIDFNRKIIADKHCIGGVPNNRTTMLVVPIVTAAGVPMIKTSSRSITSPAGTADTMEVLSNVTFPIEKIVKIIKKINGCIVWGGAIDLAAADEKLIKVRHPLRLDPKGIMLASILSKKLAVNSTHILIDIPIGKTAKITTKKEAMSLKKSFERLGRKIKIKIKVIITDGSQPIGNGIGPNLEAKDILYILRKDPRAPKDLEEKAVHMSDLIFKMTKTKASAREILDSGKAYTQFMKIMEEQEGDPKIIPDSIALGKFEYTMKSS
;
A
#
# COMPACT_ATOMS: atom_id res chain seq x y z
N MET A 1 -20.13 -30.75 1.50
CA MET A 1 -21.07 -30.81 0.37
C MET A 1 -20.40 -30.33 -0.93
N ARG A 2 -20.94 -30.67 -2.10
CA ARG A 2 -20.48 -30.14 -3.40
C ARG A 2 -21.63 -29.48 -4.12
N LEU A 3 -21.45 -28.21 -4.52
CA LEU A 3 -22.48 -27.39 -5.17
C LEU A 3 -21.99 -26.85 -6.52
N LYS A 4 -22.88 -26.72 -7.51
CA LYS A 4 -22.57 -26.10 -8.79
C LYS A 4 -22.62 -24.57 -8.67
N SER A 5 -21.57 -23.88 -9.09
CA SER A 5 -21.54 -22.43 -9.07
C SER A 5 -22.54 -21.81 -10.06
N LYS A 6 -23.23 -20.76 -9.64
CA LYS A 6 -24.07 -19.90 -10.48
C LYS A 6 -23.62 -18.47 -10.31
N ASP A 7 -23.16 -17.83 -11.38
CA ASP A 7 -22.87 -16.40 -11.37
C ASP A 7 -24.17 -15.61 -11.35
N ILE A 8 -24.40 -14.85 -10.29
CA ILE A 8 -25.59 -14.00 -10.13
C ILE A 8 -25.41 -12.61 -10.75
N LYS A 9 -24.22 -12.29 -11.29
CA LYS A 9 -23.86 -11.05 -11.99
C LYS A 9 -24.08 -9.77 -11.17
N ILE A 10 -24.04 -9.88 -9.84
CA ILE A 10 -24.13 -8.77 -8.89
C ILE A 10 -22.79 -8.60 -8.20
N SER A 11 -22.45 -7.36 -7.89
CA SER A 11 -21.30 -7.00 -7.05
C SER A 11 -21.80 -6.52 -5.68
N THR A 12 -21.17 -7.00 -4.61
CA THR A 12 -21.42 -6.55 -3.24
C THR A 12 -20.66 -5.27 -2.91
N GLY A 13 -19.70 -4.88 -3.77
CA GLY A 13 -18.80 -3.76 -3.50
C GLY A 13 -17.70 -4.08 -2.48
N GLY A 14 -17.59 -5.34 -2.02
CA GLY A 14 -16.52 -5.72 -1.10
C GLY A 14 -16.78 -7.00 -0.32
N PRO A 15 -17.86 -7.11 0.46
CA PRO A 15 -18.12 -8.29 1.28
C PRO A 15 -18.21 -9.57 0.46
N LEU A 16 -17.59 -10.65 0.97
CA LEU A 16 -17.69 -11.97 0.36
C LEU A 16 -18.97 -12.63 0.85
N ILE A 17 -19.99 -12.64 0.00
CA ILE A 17 -21.30 -13.21 0.27
C ILE A 17 -21.61 -14.25 -0.81
N VAL A 18 -22.37 -15.27 -0.45
CA VAL A 18 -22.92 -16.26 -1.37
C VAL A 18 -24.37 -16.56 -1.02
N ILE A 19 -25.11 -17.10 -1.97
CA ILE A 19 -26.51 -17.48 -1.76
C ILE A 19 -26.61 -19.00 -1.84
N LEU A 20 -27.17 -19.61 -0.81
CA LEU A 20 -27.55 -21.03 -0.79
C LEU A 20 -29.03 -21.20 -1.03
N ASN A 21 -29.43 -22.32 -1.63
CA ASN A 21 -30.81 -22.76 -1.56
C ASN A 21 -31.16 -23.17 -0.13
N ARG A 22 -32.37 -22.89 0.32
CA ARG A 22 -32.86 -23.22 1.67
C ARG A 22 -32.55 -24.65 2.07
N LEU A 23 -32.87 -25.63 1.21
CA LEU A 23 -32.63 -27.04 1.51
C LEU A 23 -31.15 -27.40 1.65
N ASP A 24 -30.29 -26.77 0.88
CA ASP A 24 -28.84 -26.98 1.01
C ASP A 24 -28.29 -26.33 2.28
N ALA A 25 -28.83 -25.18 2.70
CA ALA A 25 -28.46 -24.52 3.95
C ALA A 25 -28.93 -25.34 5.18
N GLU A 26 -30.16 -25.88 5.15
CA GLU A 26 -30.68 -26.79 6.18
C GLU A 26 -29.83 -28.07 6.30
N GLU A 27 -29.39 -28.65 5.17
CA GLU A 27 -28.54 -29.85 5.16
C GLU A 27 -27.15 -29.55 5.78
N LEU A 28 -26.69 -28.32 5.72
CA LEU A 28 -25.42 -27.86 6.31
C LEU A 28 -25.57 -27.26 7.72
N ASP A 29 -26.79 -27.21 8.26
CA ASP A 29 -27.17 -26.59 9.54
C ASP A 29 -26.70 -25.12 9.60
N LEU A 30 -27.02 -24.34 8.56
CA LEU A 30 -26.62 -22.96 8.39
C LEU A 30 -27.78 -21.99 8.37
N GLN A 31 -27.63 -20.85 9.02
CA GLN A 31 -28.56 -19.72 9.04
C GLN A 31 -28.01 -18.54 8.24
N PRO A 32 -28.85 -17.57 7.82
CA PRO A 32 -28.35 -16.32 7.21
C PRO A 32 -27.25 -15.67 8.07
N LEU A 33 -26.21 -15.18 7.41
CA LEU A 33 -24.98 -14.61 7.97
C LEU A 33 -24.00 -15.61 8.58
N ASP A 34 -24.34 -16.90 8.63
CA ASP A 34 -23.38 -17.93 9.02
C ASP A 34 -22.19 -18.02 8.04
N ARG A 35 -21.16 -18.68 8.49
CA ARG A 35 -19.87 -18.78 7.80
C ARG A 35 -19.82 -20.05 6.95
N LEU A 36 -19.47 -19.88 5.67
CA LEU A 36 -19.28 -20.97 4.74
C LEU A 36 -17.90 -20.89 4.11
N LYS A 37 -17.11 -21.93 4.24
CA LYS A 37 -15.83 -22.06 3.53
C LYS A 37 -16.06 -22.71 2.18
N ILE A 38 -15.63 -22.01 1.12
CA ILE A 38 -15.75 -22.46 -0.26
C ILE A 38 -14.35 -22.78 -0.79
N LYS A 39 -14.22 -23.95 -1.44
CA LYS A 39 -12.94 -24.41 -2.03
C LYS A 39 -13.09 -24.59 -3.54
N HIS A 40 -12.09 -24.07 -4.27
CA HIS A 40 -11.92 -24.27 -5.71
C HIS A 40 -10.45 -24.55 -6.02
N GLY A 41 -10.12 -25.81 -6.27
CA GLY A 41 -8.72 -26.25 -6.41
C GLY A 41 -7.92 -25.98 -5.14
N ARG A 42 -6.83 -25.20 -5.28
CA ARG A 42 -5.99 -24.80 -4.15
C ARG A 42 -6.47 -23.54 -3.43
N LYS A 43 -7.45 -22.84 -4.00
CA LYS A 43 -7.99 -21.60 -3.42
C LYS A 43 -9.15 -21.91 -2.48
N SER A 44 -9.26 -21.13 -1.42
CA SER A 44 -10.41 -21.16 -0.53
C SER A 44 -10.73 -19.76 0.00
N VAL A 45 -12.00 -19.51 0.26
CA VAL A 45 -12.48 -18.27 0.90
C VAL A 45 -13.54 -18.62 1.92
N VAL A 46 -13.66 -17.81 2.97
CA VAL A 46 -14.79 -17.83 3.89
C VAL A 46 -15.75 -16.70 3.49
N THR A 47 -17.01 -17.02 3.43
CA THR A 47 -18.08 -16.09 3.03
C THR A 47 -19.16 -16.07 4.08
N ALA A 48 -19.90 -14.97 4.19
CA ALA A 48 -21.21 -14.99 4.80
C ALA A 48 -22.22 -15.58 3.80
N ILE A 49 -23.30 -16.18 4.30
CA ILE A 49 -24.34 -16.74 3.47
C ILE A 49 -25.63 -15.93 3.55
N ASP A 50 -26.30 -15.82 2.41
CA ASP A 50 -27.71 -15.50 2.32
C ASP A 50 -28.49 -16.74 1.83
N ILE A 51 -29.77 -16.81 2.13
CA ILE A 51 -30.59 -17.96 1.79
C ILE A 51 -31.65 -17.56 0.76
N SER A 52 -31.69 -18.30 -0.34
CA SER A 52 -32.76 -18.20 -1.34
C SER A 52 -33.98 -19.04 -0.90
N GLU A 53 -35.08 -18.36 -0.61
CA GLU A 53 -36.32 -18.96 -0.16
C GLU A 53 -37.07 -19.69 -1.29
N SER A 54 -36.67 -19.49 -2.54
CA SER A 54 -37.33 -20.11 -3.69
C SER A 54 -36.34 -20.75 -4.66
N ASN A 55 -36.78 -21.77 -5.38
CA ASN A 55 -36.03 -22.39 -6.47
C ASN A 55 -35.86 -21.51 -7.72
N ASN A 56 -36.60 -20.39 -7.81
CA ASN A 56 -36.51 -19.46 -8.96
C ASN A 56 -35.16 -18.69 -8.96
N GLY A 57 -34.54 -18.49 -7.78
CA GLY A 57 -33.24 -17.87 -7.63
C GLY A 57 -32.08 -18.87 -7.75
N ILE A 58 -31.81 -19.59 -6.67
CA ILE A 58 -30.76 -20.61 -6.55
C ILE A 58 -31.44 -21.96 -6.31
N LYS A 59 -31.24 -22.90 -7.21
CA LYS A 59 -31.83 -24.25 -7.11
C LYS A 59 -31.05 -25.10 -6.11
N LYS A 60 -31.69 -26.13 -5.53
CA LYS A 60 -31.00 -27.16 -4.75
C LYS A 60 -29.78 -27.71 -5.53
N GLY A 61 -28.66 -27.85 -4.86
CA GLY A 61 -27.38 -28.28 -5.45
C GLY A 61 -26.61 -27.16 -6.17
N GLN A 62 -27.06 -25.89 -6.07
CA GLN A 62 -26.40 -24.74 -6.62
C GLN A 62 -25.99 -23.73 -5.52
N ILE A 63 -24.90 -23.01 -5.78
CA ILE A 63 -24.44 -21.88 -4.96
C ILE A 63 -24.36 -20.63 -5.82
N GLY A 64 -25.06 -19.57 -5.44
CA GLY A 64 -25.02 -18.25 -6.08
C GLY A 64 -23.78 -17.48 -5.65
N LEU A 65 -22.98 -17.07 -6.62
CA LEU A 65 -21.73 -16.35 -6.38
C LEU A 65 -21.83 -14.90 -6.83
N PHE A 66 -21.46 -13.99 -5.96
CA PHE A 66 -21.20 -12.59 -6.30
C PHE A 66 -19.84 -12.43 -6.98
N LYS A 67 -19.64 -11.31 -7.69
CA LYS A 67 -18.41 -11.06 -8.49
C LYS A 67 -17.15 -11.15 -7.66
N GLU A 68 -17.18 -10.70 -6.43
CA GLU A 68 -16.04 -10.70 -5.50
C GLU A 68 -15.57 -12.13 -5.20
N VAL A 69 -16.49 -13.03 -4.91
CA VAL A 69 -16.18 -14.44 -4.63
C VAL A 69 -15.66 -15.15 -5.89
N ILE A 70 -16.24 -14.85 -7.06
CA ILE A 70 -15.75 -15.36 -8.36
C ILE A 70 -14.30 -14.94 -8.61
N LYS A 71 -14.00 -13.67 -8.34
CA LYS A 71 -12.64 -13.11 -8.51
C LYS A 71 -11.64 -13.76 -7.56
N GLU A 72 -11.96 -13.85 -6.27
CA GLU A 72 -11.09 -14.45 -5.25
C GLU A 72 -10.78 -15.92 -5.55
N LEU A 73 -11.80 -16.69 -5.92
CA LEU A 73 -11.61 -18.11 -6.27
C LEU A 73 -11.07 -18.32 -7.68
N GLY A 74 -11.01 -17.28 -8.51
CA GLY A 74 -10.52 -17.36 -9.90
C GLY A 74 -11.42 -18.20 -10.80
N ILE A 75 -12.74 -18.16 -10.57
CA ILE A 75 -13.72 -18.96 -11.34
C ILE A 75 -13.93 -18.28 -12.70
N LYS A 76 -13.70 -19.00 -13.80
CA LYS A 76 -13.86 -18.51 -15.17
C LYS A 76 -15.14 -19.02 -15.85
N LYS A 77 -15.65 -20.17 -15.42
CA LYS A 77 -16.86 -20.81 -15.94
C LYS A 77 -17.56 -21.58 -14.83
N GLN A 78 -18.82 -21.94 -15.06
CA GLN A 78 -19.57 -22.77 -14.13
C GLN A 78 -18.77 -24.02 -13.73
N THR A 79 -18.61 -24.25 -12.44
CA THR A 79 -17.81 -25.34 -11.89
C THR A 79 -18.43 -25.88 -10.59
N THR A 80 -18.00 -27.06 -10.17
CA THR A 80 -18.38 -27.64 -8.88
C THR A 80 -17.42 -27.20 -7.81
N LEU A 81 -17.96 -26.68 -6.72
CA LEU A 81 -17.24 -26.16 -5.57
C LEU A 81 -17.41 -27.07 -4.36
N GLY A 82 -16.37 -27.28 -3.58
CA GLY A 82 -16.47 -27.85 -2.25
C GLY A 82 -16.96 -26.81 -1.26
N VAL A 83 -18.01 -27.09 -0.50
CA VAL A 83 -18.52 -26.20 0.54
C VAL A 83 -18.52 -26.92 1.88
N LEU A 84 -18.13 -26.22 2.92
CA LEU A 84 -17.99 -26.71 4.29
C LEU A 84 -18.49 -25.63 5.26
N SER A 85 -19.34 -26.02 6.23
CA SER A 85 -19.54 -25.15 7.39
C SER A 85 -18.19 -24.97 8.10
N THR A 86 -17.94 -23.82 8.63
CA THR A 86 -16.68 -23.53 9.32
C THR A 86 -16.94 -23.05 10.73
N THR A 87 -16.16 -23.57 11.67
CA THR A 87 -16.20 -23.09 13.05
C THR A 87 -15.63 -21.70 13.16
N ILE A 88 -15.99 -21.00 14.23
CA ILE A 88 -15.43 -19.70 14.57
C ILE A 88 -13.93 -19.86 14.83
N PRO A 89 -13.04 -19.15 14.11
CA PRO A 89 -11.61 -19.27 14.30
C PRO A 89 -11.18 -18.69 15.65
N HIS A 90 -10.10 -19.21 16.21
CA HIS A 90 -9.58 -18.77 17.52
C HIS A 90 -9.18 -17.27 17.52
N SER A 91 -8.85 -16.71 16.39
CA SER A 91 -8.59 -15.27 16.24
C SER A 91 -9.76 -14.38 16.68
N ILE A 92 -11.00 -14.86 16.67
CA ILE A 92 -12.17 -14.11 17.16
C ILE A 92 -12.08 -13.88 18.68
N GLU A 93 -11.67 -14.88 19.45
CA GLU A 93 -11.43 -14.71 20.90
C GLU A 93 -10.29 -13.71 21.16
N ILE A 94 -9.26 -13.75 20.33
CA ILE A 94 -8.14 -12.82 20.42
C ILE A 94 -8.60 -11.38 20.09
N ILE A 95 -9.47 -11.22 19.09
CA ILE A 95 -10.06 -9.92 18.75
C ILE A 95 -10.91 -9.40 19.92
N ARG A 96 -11.74 -10.26 20.56
CA ARG A 96 -12.49 -9.88 21.78
C ARG A 96 -11.55 -9.43 22.90
N LYS A 97 -10.46 -10.17 23.14
CA LYS A 97 -9.42 -9.78 24.10
C LYS A 97 -8.90 -8.37 23.83
N LYS A 98 -8.70 -7.98 22.55
CA LYS A 98 -8.27 -6.63 22.19
C LYS A 98 -9.38 -5.60 22.36
N LEU A 99 -10.64 -5.94 22.10
CA LEU A 99 -11.81 -5.09 22.42
C LEU A 99 -11.93 -4.80 23.91
N ASP A 100 -11.56 -5.78 24.77
CA ASP A 100 -11.43 -5.63 26.23
C ASP A 100 -10.17 -4.84 26.63
N GLU A 101 -9.51 -4.17 25.69
CA GLU A 101 -8.32 -3.35 25.89
C GLU A 101 -7.08 -4.10 26.45
N LYS A 102 -7.05 -5.42 26.38
CA LYS A 102 -5.91 -6.22 26.82
C LYS A 102 -4.81 -6.26 25.75
N GLU A 103 -3.55 -6.33 26.20
CA GLU A 103 -2.42 -6.51 25.28
C GLU A 103 -2.42 -7.90 24.66
N LEU A 104 -2.06 -7.94 23.36
CA LEU A 104 -1.90 -9.17 22.61
C LEU A 104 -0.44 -9.63 22.62
N THR A 105 -0.26 -10.92 22.77
CA THR A 105 1.05 -11.57 22.66
C THR A 105 1.48 -11.68 21.17
N LYS A 106 2.77 -11.99 20.96
CA LYS A 106 3.28 -12.22 19.61
C LYS A 106 2.52 -13.35 18.88
N LYS A 107 2.23 -14.45 19.58
CA LYS A 107 1.52 -15.60 19.02
C LYS A 107 0.08 -15.26 18.63
N GLU A 108 -0.61 -14.48 19.46
CA GLU A 108 -1.97 -14.04 19.17
C GLU A 108 -2.04 -13.13 17.95
N ILE A 109 -1.13 -12.16 17.80
CA ILE A 109 -1.06 -11.31 16.61
C ILE A 109 -0.73 -12.14 15.35
N GLU A 110 0.15 -13.12 15.47
CA GLU A 110 0.48 -14.02 14.36
C GLU A 110 -0.73 -14.86 13.92
N ILE A 111 -1.55 -15.33 14.86
CA ILE A 111 -2.81 -16.04 14.56
C ILE A 111 -3.78 -15.15 13.80
N ILE A 112 -4.01 -13.90 14.27
CA ILE A 112 -4.89 -12.96 13.56
C ILE A 112 -4.42 -12.75 12.12
N ILE A 113 -3.13 -12.48 11.92
CA ILE A 113 -2.59 -12.20 10.59
C ILE A 113 -2.62 -13.44 9.70
N LYS A 114 -2.36 -14.62 10.25
CA LYS A 114 -2.47 -15.88 9.52
C LYS A 114 -3.91 -16.13 9.08
N ASP A 115 -4.87 -16.05 9.99
CA ASP A 115 -6.29 -16.26 9.67
C ASP A 115 -6.82 -15.22 8.68
N LEU A 116 -6.32 -13.98 8.77
CA LEU A 116 -6.60 -12.92 7.79
C LEU A 116 -6.13 -13.32 6.37
N ILE A 117 -4.91 -13.83 6.24
CA ILE A 117 -4.33 -14.21 4.94
C ILE A 117 -5.02 -15.46 4.38
N ASP A 118 -5.26 -16.43 5.23
CA ASP A 118 -5.94 -17.68 4.87
C ASP A 118 -7.42 -17.46 4.51
N GLY A 119 -7.94 -16.23 4.68
CA GLY A 119 -9.33 -15.89 4.38
C GLY A 119 -10.32 -16.46 5.39
N GLU A 120 -9.85 -16.75 6.61
CA GLU A 120 -10.69 -17.25 7.71
C GLU A 120 -11.42 -16.11 8.45
N LEU A 121 -11.02 -14.84 8.26
CA LEU A 121 -11.67 -13.67 8.84
C LEU A 121 -12.50 -12.93 7.79
N THR A 122 -13.73 -12.61 8.15
CA THR A 122 -14.62 -11.75 7.36
C THR A 122 -14.24 -10.27 7.52
N GLU A 123 -14.72 -9.40 6.61
CA GLU A 123 -14.49 -7.96 6.72
C GLU A 123 -15.11 -7.37 8.01
N ILE A 124 -16.21 -7.93 8.49
CA ILE A 124 -16.84 -7.51 9.76
C ILE A 124 -15.90 -7.76 10.93
N GLU A 125 -15.33 -8.94 11.02
CA GLU A 125 -14.42 -9.32 12.10
C GLU A 125 -13.12 -8.51 12.07
N LEU A 126 -12.60 -8.24 10.86
CA LEU A 126 -11.46 -7.34 10.68
C LEU A 126 -11.77 -5.90 11.09
N THR A 127 -13.00 -5.44 10.84
CA THR A 127 -13.46 -4.11 11.29
C THR A 127 -13.45 -4.03 12.80
N TYR A 128 -13.87 -5.07 13.51
CA TYR A 128 -13.77 -5.12 14.98
C TYR A 128 -12.33 -5.07 15.47
N PHE A 129 -11.41 -5.79 14.81
CA PHE A 129 -9.98 -5.71 15.16
C PHE A 129 -9.42 -4.29 14.99
N VAL A 130 -9.68 -3.67 13.84
CA VAL A 130 -9.26 -2.29 13.57
C VAL A 130 -9.88 -1.31 14.56
N SER A 131 -11.17 -1.47 14.86
CA SER A 131 -11.89 -0.62 15.84
C SER A 131 -11.32 -0.78 17.25
N ALA A 132 -10.99 -1.99 17.67
CA ALA A 132 -10.31 -2.25 18.93
C ALA A 132 -8.95 -1.54 19.02
N CYS A 133 -8.17 -1.59 17.93
CA CYS A 133 -6.90 -0.88 17.81
C CYS A 133 -7.07 0.64 17.76
N TYR A 134 -8.21 1.14 17.24
CA TYR A 134 -8.52 2.57 17.26
C TYR A 134 -8.90 3.07 18.66
N LYS A 135 -9.71 2.30 19.38
CA LYS A 135 -10.12 2.62 20.77
C LYS A 135 -8.92 2.63 21.72
N LYS A 136 -8.09 1.60 21.65
CA LYS A 136 -6.83 1.49 22.40
C LYS A 136 -5.72 1.05 21.49
N ASP A 137 -4.86 1.99 21.11
CA ASP A 137 -3.77 1.77 20.16
C ASP A 137 -2.89 0.57 20.56
N LEU A 138 -2.23 0.01 19.58
CA LEU A 138 -1.25 -1.05 19.80
C LEU A 138 -0.07 -0.52 20.63
N SER A 139 0.32 -1.26 21.63
CA SER A 139 1.56 -0.98 22.35
C SER A 139 2.78 -1.08 21.43
N PHE A 140 3.92 -0.59 21.87
CA PHE A 140 5.16 -0.73 21.11
C PHE A 140 5.50 -2.19 20.77
N LYS A 141 5.25 -3.11 21.70
CA LYS A 141 5.49 -4.53 21.51
C LYS A 141 4.52 -5.11 20.48
N GLU A 142 3.22 -4.83 20.63
CA GLU A 142 2.19 -5.26 19.69
C GLU A 142 2.46 -4.74 18.26
N THR A 143 2.83 -3.46 18.13
CA THR A 143 3.19 -2.87 16.83
C THR A 143 4.38 -3.60 16.18
N ALA A 144 5.42 -3.92 16.97
CA ALA A 144 6.56 -4.68 16.47
C ALA A 144 6.16 -6.11 16.05
N TYR A 145 5.31 -6.78 16.82
CA TYR A 145 4.79 -8.11 16.49
C TYR A 145 3.93 -8.08 15.23
N LEU A 146 3.13 -7.04 15.04
CA LEU A 146 2.31 -6.87 13.83
C LEU A 146 3.20 -6.68 12.59
N ILE A 147 4.27 -5.86 12.69
CA ILE A 147 5.26 -5.71 11.60
C ILE A 147 5.85 -7.07 11.25
N GLU A 148 6.32 -7.82 12.26
CA GLU A 148 6.92 -9.14 12.06
C GLU A 148 5.94 -10.13 11.42
N ALA A 149 4.68 -10.17 11.90
CA ALA A 149 3.65 -11.06 11.38
C ALA A 149 3.29 -10.74 9.93
N ILE A 150 3.02 -9.47 9.59
CA ILE A 150 2.72 -9.06 8.21
C ILE A 150 3.90 -9.40 7.28
N THR A 151 5.14 -9.12 7.72
CA THR A 151 6.33 -9.38 6.90
C THR A 151 6.61 -10.87 6.73
N LYS A 152 6.31 -11.70 7.73
CA LYS A 152 6.51 -13.16 7.68
C LYS A 152 5.59 -13.81 6.66
N HIS A 153 4.36 -13.34 6.55
CA HIS A 153 3.31 -13.91 5.70
C HIS A 153 3.13 -13.18 4.36
N GLY A 154 3.88 -12.11 4.10
CA GLY A 154 3.91 -11.42 2.80
C GLY A 154 5.04 -11.91 1.92
N ASP A 155 4.95 -11.58 0.63
CA ASP A 155 6.04 -11.81 -0.30
C ASP A 155 7.25 -10.96 0.05
N LYS A 156 8.44 -11.52 -0.12
CA LYS A 156 9.71 -10.83 0.10
C LYS A 156 10.52 -10.82 -1.17
N ILE A 157 11.09 -9.67 -1.47
CA ILE A 157 11.99 -9.53 -2.60
C ILE A 157 13.41 -9.38 -2.03
N ASP A 158 14.26 -10.36 -2.26
CA ASP A 158 15.68 -10.26 -1.93
C ASP A 158 16.50 -9.89 -3.17
N PHE A 159 17.16 -8.75 -3.09
CA PHE A 159 18.03 -8.24 -4.14
C PHE A 159 19.50 -8.59 -3.91
N ASN A 160 19.82 -9.32 -2.85
CA ASN A 160 21.19 -9.66 -2.43
C ASN A 160 22.10 -8.41 -2.35
N ARG A 161 21.59 -7.34 -1.73
CA ARG A 161 22.31 -6.08 -1.55
C ARG A 161 22.43 -5.72 -0.07
N LYS A 162 23.61 -5.34 0.38
CA LYS A 162 23.86 -4.92 1.78
C LYS A 162 23.22 -3.58 2.12
N ILE A 163 23.04 -2.71 1.15
CA ILE A 163 22.42 -1.39 1.30
C ILE A 163 21.30 -1.26 0.27
N ILE A 164 20.10 -1.00 0.76
CA ILE A 164 18.93 -0.62 -0.04
C ILE A 164 18.31 0.58 0.66
N ALA A 165 18.29 1.71 -0.04
CA ALA A 165 17.67 2.94 0.45
C ALA A 165 16.17 2.96 0.15
N ASP A 166 15.42 3.67 0.96
CA ASP A 166 14.01 3.99 0.71
C ASP A 166 13.66 5.36 1.30
N LYS A 167 12.63 5.97 0.77
CA LYS A 167 12.06 7.23 1.27
C LYS A 167 10.56 7.10 1.39
N HIS A 168 10.01 7.52 2.51
CA HIS A 168 8.58 7.54 2.74
C HIS A 168 8.13 8.93 3.22
N CYS A 169 6.98 9.41 2.72
CA CYS A 169 6.31 10.57 3.25
C CYS A 169 4.99 10.13 3.90
N ILE A 170 4.67 10.69 5.07
CA ILE A 170 3.40 10.39 5.75
C ILE A 170 2.20 10.88 4.95
N GLY A 171 2.37 11.93 4.14
CA GLY A 171 1.37 12.41 3.18
C GLY A 171 0.62 13.67 3.61
N GLY A 172 -0.34 14.06 2.78
CA GLY A 172 -1.22 15.20 3.00
C GLY A 172 -0.76 16.54 2.40
N VAL A 173 0.38 16.58 1.70
CA VAL A 173 0.86 17.78 1.01
C VAL A 173 0.73 17.58 -0.50
N PRO A 174 -0.06 18.42 -1.21
CA PRO A 174 -0.16 18.37 -2.67
C PRO A 174 1.20 18.56 -3.34
N ASN A 175 1.41 17.87 -4.46
CA ASN A 175 2.65 17.85 -5.24
C ASN A 175 3.94 17.48 -4.46
N ASN A 176 3.85 16.86 -3.31
CA ASN A 176 5.05 16.38 -2.60
C ASN A 176 5.66 15.16 -3.31
N ARG A 177 6.02 15.32 -4.59
CA ARG A 177 6.60 14.28 -5.47
C ARG A 177 8.11 14.17 -5.35
N THR A 178 8.69 14.63 -4.23
CA THR A 178 10.13 14.53 -3.95
C THR A 178 10.70 13.15 -4.27
N THR A 179 9.91 12.09 -4.13
CA THR A 179 10.35 10.71 -4.43
C THR A 179 10.79 10.53 -5.88
N MET A 180 10.10 11.16 -6.85
CA MET A 180 10.44 11.04 -8.27
C MET A 180 11.75 11.74 -8.64
N LEU A 181 12.26 12.60 -7.76
CA LEU A 181 13.59 13.22 -7.86
C LEU A 181 14.63 12.47 -7.03
N VAL A 182 14.26 12.08 -5.80
CA VAL A 182 15.20 11.39 -4.88
C VAL A 182 15.64 10.03 -5.45
N VAL A 183 14.71 9.27 -6.07
CA VAL A 183 15.07 7.95 -6.64
C VAL A 183 16.16 8.09 -7.70
N PRO A 184 16.01 8.90 -8.77
CA PRO A 184 17.06 9.01 -9.78
C PRO A 184 18.35 9.65 -9.24
N ILE A 185 18.30 10.61 -8.32
CA ILE A 185 19.49 11.20 -7.70
C ILE A 185 20.26 10.12 -6.93
N VAL A 186 19.59 9.36 -6.08
CA VAL A 186 20.21 8.36 -5.20
C VAL A 186 20.75 7.19 -6.00
N THR A 187 20.01 6.74 -7.01
CA THR A 187 20.42 5.59 -7.84
C THR A 187 21.49 5.95 -8.87
N ALA A 188 21.57 7.21 -9.31
CA ALA A 188 22.70 7.72 -10.11
C ALA A 188 24.03 7.69 -9.34
N ALA A 189 23.99 7.79 -8.00
CA ALA A 189 25.15 7.60 -7.13
C ALA A 189 25.46 6.12 -6.83
N GLY A 190 24.76 5.18 -7.46
CA GLY A 190 24.97 3.74 -7.28
C GLY A 190 24.30 3.13 -6.06
N VAL A 191 23.48 3.87 -5.31
CA VAL A 191 22.74 3.36 -4.16
C VAL A 191 21.40 2.77 -4.63
N PRO A 192 21.14 1.47 -4.46
CA PRO A 192 19.88 0.87 -4.86
C PRO A 192 18.69 1.46 -4.10
N MET A 193 17.63 1.80 -4.82
CA MET A 193 16.40 2.35 -4.24
C MET A 193 15.16 1.81 -4.95
N ILE A 194 14.37 1.02 -4.24
CA ILE A 194 13.14 0.42 -4.74
C ILE A 194 11.98 1.16 -4.15
N LYS A 195 11.30 1.94 -4.96
CA LYS A 195 10.17 2.70 -4.48
C LYS A 195 8.85 2.02 -4.81
N THR A 196 8.26 1.43 -3.80
CA THR A 196 6.83 1.07 -3.86
C THR A 196 6.00 2.25 -3.40
N SER A 197 5.02 2.66 -4.18
CA SER A 197 4.18 3.83 -3.92
C SER A 197 2.70 3.46 -3.92
N SER A 198 1.89 4.25 -3.24
CA SER A 198 0.43 4.19 -3.34
C SER A 198 -0.08 5.09 -4.47
N ARG A 199 -1.31 4.83 -4.90
CA ARG A 199 -2.14 5.79 -5.61
C ARG A 199 -2.65 6.87 -4.64
N SER A 200 -3.41 7.81 -5.12
CA SER A 200 -3.98 8.91 -4.33
C SER A 200 -4.75 8.38 -3.10
N ILE A 201 -4.42 8.91 -1.92
CA ILE A 201 -5.12 8.63 -0.66
C ILE A 201 -5.50 9.94 0.05
N THR A 202 -4.53 10.85 0.25
CA THR A 202 -4.69 12.09 1.04
C THR A 202 -4.27 13.34 0.28
N SER A 203 -3.83 13.20 -0.95
CA SER A 203 -3.46 14.30 -1.87
C SER A 203 -4.10 14.06 -3.23
N PRO A 204 -4.23 15.08 -4.09
CA PRO A 204 -4.86 14.97 -5.42
C PRO A 204 -4.26 13.89 -6.33
N ALA A 205 -2.97 13.59 -6.15
CA ALA A 205 -2.28 12.49 -6.83
C ALA A 205 -1.39 11.71 -5.85
N GLY A 206 -1.20 10.42 -6.10
CA GLY A 206 -0.15 9.60 -5.50
C GLY A 206 1.11 9.59 -6.38
N THR A 207 2.25 9.17 -5.83
CA THR A 207 3.47 9.04 -6.65
C THR A 207 3.31 8.00 -7.77
N ALA A 208 2.51 6.95 -7.54
CA ALA A 208 2.20 5.98 -8.59
C ALA A 208 1.37 6.62 -9.73
N ASP A 209 0.37 7.44 -9.39
CA ASP A 209 -0.47 8.13 -10.39
C ASP A 209 0.36 9.11 -11.22
N THR A 210 1.25 9.88 -10.58
CA THR A 210 2.13 10.82 -11.28
C THR A 210 3.16 10.09 -12.17
N MET A 211 3.73 8.98 -11.70
CA MET A 211 4.68 8.19 -12.48
C MET A 211 3.99 7.49 -13.66
N GLU A 212 2.73 7.09 -13.51
CA GLU A 212 1.93 6.44 -14.56
C GLU A 212 1.65 7.35 -15.77
N VAL A 213 1.72 8.68 -15.59
CA VAL A 213 1.70 9.64 -16.70
C VAL A 213 2.90 9.46 -17.63
N LEU A 214 4.01 8.96 -17.09
CA LEU A 214 5.30 8.89 -17.78
C LEU A 214 5.69 7.45 -18.18
N SER A 215 5.28 6.45 -17.41
CA SER A 215 5.66 5.05 -17.62
C SER A 215 4.71 4.10 -16.90
N ASN A 216 4.75 2.82 -17.27
CA ASN A 216 4.01 1.79 -16.53
C ASN A 216 4.54 1.67 -15.08
N VAL A 217 3.63 1.47 -14.14
CA VAL A 217 3.93 1.31 -12.70
C VAL A 217 3.53 -0.07 -12.15
N THR A 218 2.95 -0.91 -12.99
CA THR A 218 2.38 -2.21 -12.62
C THR A 218 3.18 -3.34 -13.25
N PHE A 219 3.97 -4.03 -12.44
CA PHE A 219 4.84 -5.10 -12.90
C PHE A 219 4.80 -6.31 -11.97
N PRO A 220 4.98 -7.54 -12.48
CA PRO A 220 5.25 -8.70 -11.64
C PRO A 220 6.63 -8.57 -10.96
N ILE A 221 6.79 -9.25 -9.84
CA ILE A 221 8.01 -9.19 -9.00
C ILE A 221 9.28 -9.49 -9.80
N GLU A 222 9.23 -10.49 -10.69
CA GLU A 222 10.35 -10.92 -11.50
C GLU A 222 10.87 -9.78 -12.42
N LYS A 223 9.95 -8.98 -12.97
CA LYS A 223 10.32 -7.82 -13.80
C LYS A 223 10.98 -6.74 -12.96
N ILE A 224 10.44 -6.45 -11.77
CA ILE A 224 11.01 -5.47 -10.82
C ILE A 224 12.43 -5.88 -10.42
N VAL A 225 12.65 -7.16 -10.11
CA VAL A 225 13.98 -7.68 -9.80
C VAL A 225 14.96 -7.47 -10.96
N LYS A 226 14.52 -7.69 -12.20
CA LYS A 226 15.35 -7.44 -13.41
C LYS A 226 15.71 -5.96 -13.55
N ILE A 227 14.73 -5.06 -13.41
CA ILE A 227 14.94 -3.60 -13.46
C ILE A 227 15.98 -3.18 -12.42
N ILE A 228 15.79 -3.58 -11.15
CA ILE A 228 16.73 -3.21 -10.08
C ILE A 228 18.14 -3.74 -10.30
N LYS A 229 18.28 -4.97 -10.78
CA LYS A 229 19.60 -5.53 -11.10
C LYS A 229 20.32 -4.75 -12.22
N LYS A 230 19.55 -4.21 -13.17
CA LYS A 230 20.07 -3.49 -14.34
C LYS A 230 20.42 -2.03 -14.02
N ILE A 231 19.54 -1.31 -13.33
CA ILE A 231 19.64 0.14 -13.17
C ILE A 231 19.57 0.64 -11.72
N ASN A 232 19.54 -0.24 -10.71
CA ASN A 232 19.48 0.05 -9.28
C ASN A 232 18.22 0.80 -8.80
N GLY A 233 17.26 1.16 -9.65
CA GLY A 233 16.12 1.98 -9.27
C GLY A 233 14.82 1.64 -9.98
N CYS A 234 13.68 1.77 -9.28
CA CYS A 234 12.35 1.75 -9.89
C CYS A 234 11.35 2.53 -9.03
N ILE A 235 10.25 2.97 -9.64
CA ILE A 235 9.11 3.60 -8.99
C ILE A 235 7.86 2.86 -9.43
N VAL A 236 7.32 1.99 -8.59
CA VAL A 236 6.22 1.09 -8.95
C VAL A 236 5.04 1.22 -7.99
N TRP A 237 3.86 0.81 -8.44
CA TRP A 237 2.68 0.76 -7.59
C TRP A 237 2.76 -0.46 -6.64
N GLY A 238 2.70 -0.19 -5.34
CA GLY A 238 2.79 -1.23 -4.32
C GLY A 238 1.60 -2.18 -4.26
N GLY A 239 0.41 -1.74 -4.71
CA GLY A 239 -0.77 -2.59 -4.76
C GLY A 239 -0.81 -3.61 -5.92
N ALA A 240 0.14 -3.52 -6.87
CA ALA A 240 0.31 -4.54 -7.90
C ALA A 240 1.17 -5.72 -7.43
N ILE A 241 1.84 -5.55 -6.32
CA ILE A 241 2.77 -6.52 -5.76
C ILE A 241 2.20 -6.93 -4.41
N ASP A 242 1.90 -8.18 -4.22
CA ASP A 242 1.30 -8.72 -2.99
C ASP A 242 2.30 -8.76 -1.80
N LEU A 243 3.11 -7.70 -1.69
CA LEU A 243 4.17 -7.57 -0.69
C LEU A 243 3.66 -7.56 0.76
N ALA A 244 2.39 -7.26 0.94
CA ALA A 244 1.79 -7.17 2.25
C ALA A 244 0.27 -7.41 2.18
N ALA A 245 -0.15 -8.59 1.67
CA ALA A 245 -1.55 -8.97 1.49
C ALA A 245 -2.42 -8.69 2.73
N ALA A 246 -1.89 -8.97 3.92
CA ALA A 246 -2.56 -8.66 5.17
C ALA A 246 -2.82 -7.17 5.36
N ASP A 247 -1.86 -6.32 4.98
CA ASP A 247 -1.99 -4.88 5.13
C ASP A 247 -3.04 -4.30 4.17
N GLU A 248 -3.14 -4.80 2.95
CA GLU A 248 -4.17 -4.36 1.99
C GLU A 248 -5.58 -4.67 2.48
N LYS A 249 -5.79 -5.85 3.07
CA LYS A 249 -7.07 -6.21 3.69
C LYS A 249 -7.39 -5.31 4.89
N LEU A 250 -6.39 -4.98 5.73
CA LEU A 250 -6.56 -4.04 6.84
C LEU A 250 -6.84 -2.60 6.35
N ILE A 251 -6.21 -2.16 5.27
CA ILE A 251 -6.48 -0.85 4.65
C ILE A 251 -7.93 -0.78 4.16
N LYS A 252 -8.41 -1.83 3.49
CA LYS A 252 -9.75 -1.89 2.93
C LYS A 252 -10.83 -1.66 3.99
N VAL A 253 -10.73 -2.32 5.15
CA VAL A 253 -11.74 -2.21 6.22
C VAL A 253 -11.66 -0.91 7.03
N ARG A 254 -10.50 -0.25 7.09
CA ARG A 254 -10.33 1.02 7.81
C ARG A 254 -10.65 2.25 6.96
N HIS A 255 -10.59 2.13 5.63
CA HIS A 255 -10.75 3.25 4.70
C HIS A 255 -12.14 3.93 4.78
N PRO A 256 -13.27 3.20 4.84
CA PRO A 256 -14.60 3.82 4.87
C PRO A 256 -14.81 4.81 6.02
N LEU A 257 -14.28 4.52 7.20
CA LEU A 257 -14.36 5.38 8.38
C LEU A 257 -13.11 6.25 8.59
N ARG A 258 -12.13 6.16 7.67
CA ARG A 258 -10.83 6.86 7.78
C ARG A 258 -10.12 6.61 9.11
N LEU A 259 -10.27 5.40 9.66
CA LEU A 259 -9.60 5.02 10.90
C LEU A 259 -8.12 4.78 10.63
N ASP A 260 -7.27 5.44 11.39
CA ASP A 260 -5.81 5.32 11.22
C ASP A 260 -5.09 5.14 12.56
N PRO A 261 -5.33 4.00 13.26
CA PRO A 261 -4.63 3.69 14.50
C PRO A 261 -3.12 3.76 14.26
N LYS A 262 -2.41 4.49 15.12
CA LYS A 262 -0.97 4.75 14.97
C LYS A 262 -0.14 3.47 14.83
N GLY A 263 -0.43 2.46 15.64
CA GLY A 263 0.27 1.16 15.60
C GLY A 263 0.07 0.43 14.27
N ILE A 264 -1.17 0.41 13.75
CA ILE A 264 -1.46 -0.21 12.43
C ILE A 264 -0.80 0.60 11.31
N MET A 265 -0.84 1.92 11.34
CA MET A 265 -0.18 2.77 10.34
C MET A 265 1.34 2.53 10.31
N LEU A 266 1.99 2.47 11.48
CA LEU A 266 3.42 2.17 11.59
C LEU A 266 3.75 0.79 11.05
N ALA A 267 2.93 -0.21 11.36
CA ALA A 267 3.10 -1.57 10.86
C ALA A 267 2.93 -1.65 9.34
N SER A 268 1.91 -1.01 8.79
CA SER A 268 1.65 -0.90 7.35
C SER A 268 2.84 -0.31 6.59
N ILE A 269 3.43 0.77 7.10
CA ILE A 269 4.58 1.42 6.45
C ILE A 269 5.81 0.52 6.53
N LEU A 270 6.15 0.02 7.71
CA LEU A 270 7.42 -0.67 7.93
C LEU A 270 7.42 -2.10 7.36
N SER A 271 6.30 -2.81 7.36
CA SER A 271 6.22 -4.14 6.74
C SER A 271 6.49 -4.10 5.24
N LYS A 272 5.95 -3.11 4.51
CA LYS A 272 6.23 -2.91 3.08
C LYS A 272 7.71 -2.61 2.80
N LYS A 273 8.39 -1.93 3.72
CA LYS A 273 9.83 -1.65 3.61
C LYS A 273 10.68 -2.87 3.86
N LEU A 274 10.28 -3.71 4.83
CA LEU A 274 10.89 -5.01 5.07
C LEU A 274 10.66 -5.99 3.91
N ALA A 275 9.51 -5.95 3.26
CA ALA A 275 9.18 -6.81 2.13
C ALA A 275 10.11 -6.59 0.92
N VAL A 276 10.58 -5.36 0.70
CA VAL A 276 11.58 -5.02 -0.34
C VAL A 276 13.01 -4.95 0.21
N ASN A 277 13.24 -5.51 1.39
CA ASN A 277 14.55 -5.62 2.04
C ASN A 277 15.26 -4.25 2.24
N SER A 278 14.49 -3.17 2.45
CA SER A 278 15.05 -1.84 2.71
C SER A 278 15.84 -1.83 4.01
N THR A 279 17.08 -1.32 3.97
CA THR A 279 18.00 -1.27 5.12
C THR A 279 18.14 0.14 5.69
N HIS A 280 17.92 1.18 4.87
CA HIS A 280 18.06 2.59 5.23
C HIS A 280 16.82 3.35 4.75
N ILE A 281 16.05 3.90 5.67
CA ILE A 281 14.77 4.56 5.36
C ILE A 281 14.79 6.00 5.85
N LEU A 282 14.57 6.94 4.95
CA LEU A 282 14.28 8.33 5.29
C LEU A 282 12.76 8.53 5.33
N ILE A 283 12.25 8.99 6.47
CA ILE A 283 10.83 9.30 6.65
C ILE A 283 10.65 10.82 6.75
N ASP A 284 9.78 11.34 5.90
CA ASP A 284 9.35 12.74 5.86
C ASP A 284 7.99 12.88 6.55
N ILE A 285 7.93 13.70 7.60
CA ILE A 285 6.69 14.06 8.31
C ILE A 285 6.43 15.54 8.08
N PRO A 286 5.64 15.91 7.05
CA PRO A 286 5.20 17.29 6.90
C PRO A 286 4.17 17.67 7.96
N ILE A 287 4.27 18.89 8.50
CA ILE A 287 3.30 19.45 9.43
C ILE A 287 2.56 20.60 8.77
N GLY A 288 1.23 20.56 8.78
CA GLY A 288 0.39 21.62 8.22
C GLY A 288 -1.08 21.38 8.48
N LYS A 289 -1.92 22.39 8.30
CA LYS A 289 -3.36 22.28 8.52
C LYS A 289 -4.03 21.21 7.66
N THR A 290 -3.57 21.02 6.44
CA THR A 290 -4.06 20.05 5.47
C THR A 290 -3.22 18.76 5.42
N ALA A 291 -2.04 18.77 6.06
CA ALA A 291 -1.19 17.60 6.17
C ALA A 291 -1.81 16.55 7.11
N LYS A 292 -1.37 15.32 6.99
CA LYS A 292 -1.85 14.21 7.83
C LYS A 292 -1.48 14.42 9.31
N ILE A 293 -0.39 15.13 9.57
CA ILE A 293 0.10 15.50 10.91
C ILE A 293 -0.02 17.00 11.05
N THR A 294 -0.74 17.47 12.06
CA THR A 294 -1.06 18.88 12.23
C THR A 294 -0.24 19.57 13.33
N THR A 295 0.37 18.81 14.24
CA THR A 295 1.09 19.38 15.37
C THR A 295 2.53 18.87 15.48
N LYS A 296 3.43 19.73 15.95
CA LYS A 296 4.83 19.36 16.24
C LYS A 296 4.94 18.26 17.31
N LYS A 297 4.04 18.27 18.30
CA LYS A 297 3.99 17.25 19.36
C LYS A 297 3.71 15.87 18.78
N GLU A 298 2.73 15.76 17.91
CA GLU A 298 2.38 14.52 17.20
C GLU A 298 3.52 14.04 16.28
N ALA A 299 4.10 14.95 15.48
CA ALA A 299 5.24 14.63 14.63
C ALA A 299 6.44 14.10 15.43
N MET A 300 6.76 14.71 16.58
CA MET A 300 7.85 14.25 17.46
C MET A 300 7.55 12.89 18.08
N SER A 301 6.29 12.64 18.47
CA SER A 301 5.86 11.33 18.98
C SER A 301 6.00 10.25 17.91
N LEU A 302 5.59 10.56 16.67
CA LEU A 302 5.68 9.65 15.54
C LEU A 302 7.14 9.38 15.15
N LYS A 303 7.98 10.42 15.11
CA LYS A 303 9.43 10.30 14.91
C LYS A 303 10.06 9.31 15.91
N LYS A 304 9.82 9.51 17.22
CA LYS A 304 10.32 8.60 18.26
C LYS A 304 9.86 7.16 18.04
N SER A 305 8.61 6.97 17.62
CA SER A 305 8.06 5.64 17.35
C SER A 305 8.76 4.95 16.16
N PHE A 306 8.95 5.65 15.03
CA PHE A 306 9.65 5.12 13.87
C PHE A 306 11.10 4.75 14.19
N GLU A 307 11.85 5.63 14.83
CA GLU A 307 13.25 5.41 15.16
C GLU A 307 13.42 4.24 16.17
N ARG A 308 12.50 4.14 17.15
CA ARG A 308 12.51 3.03 18.11
C ARG A 308 12.15 1.70 17.47
N LEU A 309 11.13 1.67 16.60
CA LEU A 309 10.77 0.48 15.85
C LEU A 309 11.89 0.08 14.88
N GLY A 310 12.50 1.03 14.19
CA GLY A 310 13.64 0.77 13.30
C GLY A 310 14.77 0.02 14.02
N ARG A 311 15.13 0.44 15.23
CA ARG A 311 16.12 -0.29 16.05
C ARG A 311 15.66 -1.71 16.39
N LYS A 312 14.37 -1.90 16.72
CA LYS A 312 13.82 -3.21 17.06
C LYS A 312 13.84 -4.18 15.87
N ILE A 313 13.50 -3.70 14.66
CA ILE A 313 13.45 -4.51 13.43
C ILE A 313 14.76 -4.46 12.61
N LYS A 314 15.83 -3.88 13.19
CA LYS A 314 17.18 -3.80 12.60
C LYS A 314 17.26 -3.03 11.28
N ILE A 315 16.46 -1.98 11.12
CA ILE A 315 16.52 -1.03 10.00
C ILE A 315 17.02 0.33 10.49
N LYS A 316 17.87 0.99 9.72
CA LYS A 316 18.30 2.36 9.99
C LYS A 316 17.22 3.33 9.50
N ILE A 317 16.50 3.92 10.44
CA ILE A 317 15.47 4.91 10.15
C ILE A 317 15.94 6.28 10.61
N LYS A 318 15.85 7.27 9.71
CA LYS A 318 15.99 8.69 10.02
C LYS A 318 14.67 9.38 9.68
N VAL A 319 14.19 10.19 10.62
CA VAL A 319 12.94 10.95 10.43
C VAL A 319 13.28 12.43 10.39
N ILE A 320 12.77 13.12 9.36
CA ILE A 320 12.76 14.58 9.26
C ILE A 320 11.36 15.11 9.42
N ILE A 321 11.23 16.28 10.01
CA ILE A 321 9.98 17.02 10.11
C ILE A 321 10.11 18.21 9.16
N THR A 322 9.16 18.35 8.25
CA THR A 322 9.20 19.39 7.20
C THR A 322 7.96 20.26 7.26
N ASP A 323 8.01 21.41 6.63
CA ASP A 323 6.84 22.26 6.44
C ASP A 323 5.87 21.60 5.44
N GLY A 324 4.63 21.58 5.80
CA GLY A 324 3.48 21.08 5.01
C GLY A 324 2.31 22.05 5.04
N SER A 325 2.55 23.31 5.42
CA SER A 325 1.52 24.34 5.53
C SER A 325 0.94 24.76 4.19
N GLN A 326 1.70 24.57 3.10
CA GLN A 326 1.32 24.88 1.73
C GLN A 326 1.60 23.70 0.80
N PRO A 327 0.95 23.61 -0.37
CA PRO A 327 1.42 22.79 -1.49
C PRO A 327 2.88 23.09 -1.82
N ILE A 328 3.60 22.15 -2.40
CA ILE A 328 4.98 22.33 -2.86
C ILE A 328 5.02 22.13 -4.37
N GLY A 329 5.90 22.87 -5.06
CA GLY A 329 5.94 22.88 -6.53
C GLY A 329 4.83 23.76 -7.13
N ASN A 330 4.71 23.72 -8.45
CA ASN A 330 3.81 24.60 -9.21
C ASN A 330 2.53 23.88 -9.67
N GLY A 331 2.60 22.59 -9.95
CA GLY A 331 1.51 21.78 -10.47
C GLY A 331 0.76 21.01 -9.39
N ILE A 332 -0.55 20.81 -9.55
CA ILE A 332 -1.36 19.92 -8.71
C ILE A 332 -2.17 18.99 -9.61
N GLY A 333 -2.07 17.71 -9.35
CA GLY A 333 -2.65 16.64 -10.16
C GLY A 333 -1.60 15.92 -11.01
N PRO A 334 -1.86 14.68 -11.44
CA PRO A 334 -0.83 13.77 -11.97
C PRO A 334 0.00 14.39 -13.11
N ASN A 335 -0.65 14.99 -14.10
CA ASN A 335 -0.01 15.52 -15.29
C ASN A 335 0.83 16.77 -15.00
N LEU A 336 0.32 17.70 -14.18
CA LEU A 336 1.05 18.91 -13.80
C LEU A 336 2.23 18.57 -12.87
N GLU A 337 2.03 17.66 -11.93
CA GLU A 337 3.11 17.17 -11.06
C GLU A 337 4.21 16.46 -11.85
N ALA A 338 3.86 15.69 -12.90
CA ALA A 338 4.83 15.07 -13.80
C ALA A 338 5.64 16.11 -14.60
N LYS A 339 4.98 17.21 -15.03
CA LYS A 339 5.67 18.35 -15.66
C LYS A 339 6.71 18.96 -14.73
N ASP A 340 6.36 19.24 -13.48
CA ASP A 340 7.28 19.79 -12.49
C ASP A 340 8.52 18.93 -12.31
N ILE A 341 8.36 17.60 -12.25
CA ILE A 341 9.48 16.66 -12.16
C ILE A 341 10.39 16.76 -13.38
N LEU A 342 9.82 16.78 -14.59
CA LEU A 342 10.59 16.89 -15.81
C LEU A 342 11.28 18.25 -15.94
N TYR A 343 10.64 19.36 -15.51
CA TYR A 343 11.25 20.68 -15.49
C TYR A 343 12.49 20.70 -14.58
N ILE A 344 12.39 20.15 -13.37
CA ILE A 344 13.53 20.08 -12.45
C ILE A 344 14.67 19.23 -13.04
N LEU A 345 14.36 18.03 -13.51
CA LEU A 345 15.37 17.11 -14.05
C LEU A 345 16.08 17.66 -15.31
N ARG A 346 15.37 18.46 -16.12
CA ARG A 346 15.88 19.10 -17.34
C ARG A 346 16.51 20.47 -17.08
N LYS A 347 16.46 20.98 -15.84
CA LYS A 347 16.92 22.34 -15.48
C LYS A 347 16.20 23.44 -16.28
N ASP A 348 14.92 23.22 -16.54
CA ASP A 348 14.07 24.19 -17.21
C ASP A 348 13.84 25.40 -16.30
N PRO A 349 13.80 26.66 -16.84
CA PRO A 349 13.50 27.85 -16.03
C PRO A 349 12.18 27.82 -15.27
N ARG A 350 11.22 27.01 -15.71
CA ARG A 350 9.91 26.79 -15.06
C ARG A 350 9.96 25.87 -13.85
N ALA A 351 11.13 25.28 -13.53
CA ALA A 351 11.31 24.32 -12.45
C ALA A 351 10.95 24.92 -11.07
N PRO A 352 10.10 24.26 -10.27
CA PRO A 352 9.81 24.70 -8.90
C PRO A 352 11.01 24.48 -7.98
N LYS A 353 11.60 25.57 -7.47
CA LYS A 353 12.80 25.54 -6.64
C LYS A 353 12.59 24.88 -5.28
N ASP A 354 11.43 25.07 -4.67
CA ASP A 354 11.10 24.52 -3.36
C ASP A 354 11.07 22.98 -3.38
N LEU A 355 10.48 22.37 -4.41
CA LEU A 355 10.44 20.93 -4.61
C LEU A 355 11.84 20.38 -4.91
N GLU A 356 12.61 21.10 -5.74
CA GLU A 356 14.01 20.77 -6.06
C GLU A 356 14.88 20.75 -4.80
N GLU A 357 14.89 21.83 -4.02
CA GLU A 357 15.71 21.97 -2.81
C GLU A 357 15.34 20.89 -1.77
N LYS A 358 14.05 20.62 -1.60
CA LYS A 358 13.59 19.56 -0.70
C LYS A 358 14.10 18.18 -1.15
N ALA A 359 14.07 17.88 -2.44
CA ALA A 359 14.55 16.62 -2.98
C ALA A 359 16.06 16.46 -2.86
N VAL A 360 16.83 17.50 -3.14
CA VAL A 360 18.30 17.56 -2.95
C VAL A 360 18.63 17.30 -1.49
N HIS A 361 18.03 18.05 -0.56
CA HIS A 361 18.26 17.85 0.88
C HIS A 361 17.97 16.42 1.34
N MET A 362 16.86 15.83 0.89
CA MET A 362 16.52 14.44 1.23
C MET A 362 17.53 13.44 0.66
N SER A 363 18.02 13.67 -0.55
CA SER A 363 19.01 12.80 -1.18
C SER A 363 20.34 12.85 -0.44
N ASP A 364 20.82 14.04 -0.03
CA ASP A 364 22.03 14.18 0.78
C ASP A 364 21.91 13.51 2.15
N LEU A 365 20.70 13.54 2.76
CA LEU A 365 20.46 12.81 3.99
C LEU A 365 20.56 11.29 3.78
N ILE A 366 20.08 10.78 2.66
CA ILE A 366 20.21 9.35 2.30
C ILE A 366 21.69 9.02 2.08
N PHE A 367 22.45 9.86 1.39
CA PHE A 367 23.90 9.66 1.21
C PHE A 367 24.64 9.61 2.54
N LYS A 368 24.30 10.50 3.48
CA LYS A 368 24.85 10.45 4.85
C LYS A 368 24.50 9.15 5.57
N MET A 369 23.24 8.66 5.44
CA MET A 369 22.81 7.42 6.07
C MET A 369 23.51 6.18 5.50
N THR A 370 23.73 6.16 4.18
CA THR A 370 24.36 5.05 3.45
C THR A 370 25.89 5.16 3.39
N LYS A 371 26.46 6.26 3.91
CA LYS A 371 27.90 6.60 3.85
C LYS A 371 28.41 6.72 2.40
N THR A 372 27.55 7.18 1.50
CA THR A 372 27.91 7.43 0.09
C THR A 372 28.58 8.79 -0.04
N LYS A 373 29.75 8.84 -0.66
CA LYS A 373 30.46 10.08 -0.95
C LYS A 373 29.95 10.66 -2.28
N ALA A 374 28.85 11.39 -2.23
CA ALA A 374 28.22 12.04 -3.39
C ALA A 374 27.49 13.31 -2.94
N SER A 375 27.32 14.25 -3.85
CA SER A 375 26.54 15.48 -3.69
C SER A 375 25.26 15.35 -4.54
N ALA A 376 24.11 15.48 -3.91
CA ALA A 376 22.83 15.42 -4.62
C ALA A 376 22.69 16.59 -5.59
N ARG A 377 23.20 17.77 -5.21
CA ARG A 377 23.22 18.97 -6.07
C ARG A 377 24.06 18.73 -7.33
N GLU A 378 25.28 18.21 -7.20
CA GLU A 378 26.14 17.91 -8.35
C GLU A 378 25.54 16.86 -9.28
N ILE A 379 24.90 15.83 -8.74
CA ILE A 379 24.23 14.79 -9.53
C ILE A 379 23.06 15.37 -10.32
N LEU A 380 22.27 16.25 -9.71
CA LEU A 380 21.18 16.93 -10.39
C LEU A 380 21.72 17.89 -11.46
N ASP A 381 22.66 18.74 -11.09
CA ASP A 381 23.19 19.79 -11.95
C ASP A 381 23.99 19.27 -13.15
N SER A 382 24.66 18.14 -13.02
CA SER A 382 25.37 17.48 -14.12
C SER A 382 24.46 16.70 -15.08
N GLY A 383 23.14 16.63 -14.84
CA GLY A 383 22.19 15.86 -15.63
C GLY A 383 22.22 14.34 -15.41
N LYS A 384 23.05 13.85 -14.47
CA LYS A 384 23.10 12.40 -14.15
C LYS A 384 21.77 11.90 -13.60
N ALA A 385 21.07 12.71 -12.79
CA ALA A 385 19.73 12.36 -12.30
C ALA A 385 18.72 12.26 -13.45
N TYR A 386 18.75 13.17 -14.42
CA TYR A 386 17.92 13.12 -15.61
C TYR A 386 18.16 11.84 -16.41
N THR A 387 19.44 11.58 -16.73
CA THR A 387 19.83 10.35 -17.44
C THR A 387 19.36 9.08 -16.73
N GLN A 388 19.48 9.05 -15.41
CA GLN A 388 19.03 7.91 -14.61
C GLN A 388 17.49 7.78 -14.60
N PHE A 389 16.77 8.90 -14.54
CA PHE A 389 15.31 8.90 -14.61
C PHE A 389 14.82 8.39 -15.96
N MET A 390 15.43 8.80 -17.07
CA MET A 390 15.10 8.29 -18.41
C MET A 390 15.32 6.77 -18.51
N LYS A 391 16.41 6.23 -17.93
CA LYS A 391 16.62 4.77 -17.83
C LYS A 391 15.52 4.07 -17.04
N ILE A 392 15.07 4.69 -15.92
CA ILE A 392 13.97 4.14 -15.12
C ILE A 392 12.68 4.12 -15.96
N MET A 393 12.38 5.19 -16.68
CA MET A 393 11.21 5.27 -17.56
C MET A 393 11.25 4.20 -18.65
N GLU A 394 12.38 4.07 -19.34
CA GLU A 394 12.58 3.08 -20.40
C GLU A 394 12.38 1.64 -19.89
N GLU A 395 13.02 1.28 -18.78
CA GLU A 395 12.85 -0.03 -18.15
C GLU A 395 11.42 -0.28 -17.63
N GLN A 396 10.69 0.80 -17.35
CA GLN A 396 9.28 0.79 -16.97
C GLN A 396 8.33 1.04 -18.16
N GLU A 397 8.80 0.78 -19.41
CA GLU A 397 7.98 0.82 -20.63
C GLU A 397 7.42 2.22 -20.95
N GLY A 398 8.08 3.27 -20.50
CA GLY A 398 7.78 4.65 -20.85
C GLY A 398 8.60 5.17 -22.01
N ASP A 399 8.23 6.35 -22.53
CA ASP A 399 9.00 7.02 -23.58
C ASP A 399 10.12 7.90 -22.97
N PRO A 400 11.40 7.51 -23.10
CA PRO A 400 12.51 8.29 -22.54
C PRO A 400 12.75 9.62 -23.30
N LYS A 401 12.03 9.88 -24.39
CA LYS A 401 12.11 11.14 -25.16
C LYS A 401 11.02 12.13 -24.78
N ILE A 402 10.12 11.80 -23.86
CA ILE A 402 9.02 12.67 -23.45
C ILE A 402 9.53 14.02 -23.00
N ILE A 403 8.84 15.07 -23.40
CA ILE A 403 9.10 16.46 -22.96
C ILE A 403 7.91 16.96 -22.13
N PRO A 404 8.11 17.91 -21.21
CA PRO A 404 7.03 18.43 -20.37
C PRO A 404 5.83 18.93 -21.17
N ASP A 405 6.10 19.61 -22.29
CA ASP A 405 5.07 20.26 -23.09
C ASP A 405 4.21 19.26 -23.91
N SER A 406 4.67 18.01 -24.09
CA SER A 406 3.87 16.95 -24.73
C SER A 406 2.86 16.29 -23.76
N ILE A 407 2.93 16.55 -22.45
CA ILE A 407 2.00 15.98 -21.50
C ILE A 407 0.66 16.72 -21.63
N ALA A 408 -0.39 15.98 -22.00
CA ALA A 408 -1.73 16.51 -22.21
C ALA A 408 -2.32 17.09 -20.93
N LEU A 409 -2.94 18.26 -21.02
CA LEU A 409 -3.72 18.87 -19.95
C LEU A 409 -5.22 18.81 -20.26
N GLY A 410 -6.06 19.24 -19.30
CA GLY A 410 -7.50 19.35 -19.51
C GLY A 410 -7.85 20.30 -20.66
N LYS A 411 -9.01 20.07 -21.28
CA LYS A 411 -9.49 20.89 -22.43
C LYS A 411 -9.97 22.27 -22.01
N PHE A 412 -10.31 22.46 -20.75
CA PHE A 412 -10.84 23.72 -20.21
C PHE A 412 -9.83 24.36 -19.28
N GLU A 413 -9.63 25.66 -19.46
CA GLU A 413 -8.76 26.47 -18.61
C GLU A 413 -9.58 27.57 -17.96
N TYR A 414 -9.35 27.80 -16.67
CA TYR A 414 -9.97 28.91 -15.93
C TYR A 414 -8.91 29.58 -15.05
N THR A 415 -8.74 30.88 -15.23
CA THR A 415 -7.79 31.68 -14.46
C THR A 415 -8.48 32.35 -13.28
N MET A 416 -8.06 32.02 -12.05
CA MET A 416 -8.43 32.76 -10.85
C MET A 416 -7.31 33.73 -10.46
N LYS A 417 -7.64 34.99 -10.25
CA LYS A 417 -6.71 35.96 -9.66
C LYS A 417 -6.85 35.92 -8.14
N SER A 418 -5.75 35.94 -7.41
CA SER A 418 -5.80 36.17 -5.96
C SER A 418 -6.24 37.60 -5.70
N SER A 419 -7.15 37.78 -4.76
CA SER A 419 -7.57 39.10 -4.25
C SER A 419 -6.44 39.72 -3.44
#